data_8dafe7577b9f4d7f908a27245eeb088c
#
_entry.id   8dafe7577b9f4d7f908a27245eeb088c
#
_cell.length_a   1.000
_cell.length_b   1.000
_cell.length_c   1.000
_cell.angle_alpha   90.00
_cell.angle_beta   90.00
_cell.angle_gamma   90.00
#
_symmetry.space_group_name_H-M   'P 1'
#
loop_
_entity.id
_entity.type
_entity.pdbx_description
1 polymer ?
#
loop_
_entity_poly.entity_id
_entity_poly.type
_entity_poly.pdbx_seq_one_letter_code
_entity_poly.pdbx_strand_id
1 'polypeptide(L)'
;PAVSGTPVVYLANPLDAAGVVKAIEEFRITLLTATPTFLQSYMRKARPEQFASLRLVITGAERLRPELSAKFRELFGLEIIEGYGCTELSPIVTVNLCNSIYLLGKHAHHPGSIGIPLPGIHVRVVDPDTGVELGPDRPGLMQVKGGIVMKGYLNDPEQTARVIQNGYYNTGDVARIDRDGYVYITGRASRFSKIGGEMVPHELIEQAIADERGREEREVAVAGRSDPKRGERLVVFYTPEDFEPEAVVDGLRRKKLPNLWIPKPEDFVRLDRLPLLGSGKLDLAKLKQLAEELA
;
A
#
# COMPACT_ATOMS: atom_id res chain seq x y z
N PRO A 1 1.00 -9.35 -24.02
CA PRO A 1 0.74 -10.63 -24.72
C PRO A 1 0.45 -10.41 -26.19
N ALA A 2 -0.53 -9.54 -26.57
CA ALA A 2 -0.93 -9.36 -27.96
C ALA A 2 0.23 -8.97 -28.88
N VAL A 3 1.14 -8.11 -28.43
CA VAL A 3 2.31 -7.64 -29.20
C VAL A 3 3.41 -8.69 -29.28
N SER A 4 3.60 -9.47 -28.20
CA SER A 4 4.66 -10.48 -28.11
C SER A 4 4.24 -11.88 -28.58
N GLY A 5 2.98 -12.07 -28.96
CA GLY A 5 2.44 -13.41 -29.30
C GLY A 5 2.38 -14.39 -28.12
N THR A 6 2.49 -13.89 -26.89
CA THR A 6 2.43 -14.76 -25.69
C THR A 6 1.00 -15.26 -25.47
N PRO A 7 0.78 -16.59 -25.36
CA PRO A 7 -0.54 -17.14 -25.03
C PRO A 7 -1.06 -16.63 -23.69
N VAL A 8 -2.36 -16.32 -23.63
CA VAL A 8 -3.02 -15.81 -22.43
C VAL A 8 -4.34 -16.54 -22.22
N VAL A 9 -4.60 -16.94 -20.98
CA VAL A 9 -5.90 -17.46 -20.55
C VAL A 9 -6.61 -16.36 -19.76
N TYR A 10 -7.76 -15.92 -20.26
CA TYR A 10 -8.62 -14.95 -19.58
C TYR A 10 -9.77 -15.67 -18.89
N LEU A 11 -10.00 -15.35 -17.64
CA LEU A 11 -11.13 -15.83 -16.86
C LEU A 11 -12.04 -14.69 -16.51
N ALA A 12 -13.35 -14.85 -16.73
CA ALA A 12 -14.33 -13.80 -16.53
C ALA A 12 -14.55 -13.42 -15.05
N ASN A 13 -14.31 -14.40 -14.15
CA ASN A 13 -14.55 -14.19 -12.72
C ASN A 13 -13.29 -14.56 -11.90
N PRO A 14 -12.53 -13.58 -11.40
CA PRO A 14 -11.37 -13.82 -10.57
C PRO A 14 -11.71 -14.37 -9.16
N LEU A 15 -12.97 -14.30 -8.74
CA LEU A 15 -13.45 -14.87 -7.47
C LEU A 15 -13.67 -16.39 -7.55
N ASP A 16 -13.76 -16.95 -8.77
CA ASP A 16 -13.82 -18.41 -8.95
C ASP A 16 -12.43 -19.03 -8.79
N ALA A 17 -11.99 -19.14 -7.55
CA ALA A 17 -10.68 -19.69 -7.21
C ALA A 17 -10.47 -21.11 -7.73
N ALA A 18 -11.52 -21.95 -7.77
CA ALA A 18 -11.43 -23.30 -8.28
C ALA A 18 -11.21 -23.33 -9.80
N GLY A 19 -11.94 -22.48 -10.54
CA GLY A 19 -11.76 -22.32 -11.98
C GLY A 19 -10.38 -21.79 -12.34
N VAL A 20 -9.84 -20.83 -11.56
CA VAL A 20 -8.47 -20.31 -11.75
C VAL A 20 -7.43 -21.41 -11.54
N VAL A 21 -7.51 -22.17 -10.44
CA VAL A 21 -6.59 -23.28 -10.14
C VAL A 21 -6.64 -24.36 -11.23
N LYS A 22 -7.84 -24.73 -11.68
CA LYS A 22 -8.02 -25.68 -12.78
C LYS A 22 -7.37 -25.17 -14.08
N ALA A 23 -7.56 -23.91 -14.42
CA ALA A 23 -6.97 -23.31 -15.62
C ALA A 23 -5.43 -23.29 -15.55
N ILE A 24 -4.83 -23.00 -14.38
CA ILE A 24 -3.38 -23.05 -14.19
C ILE A 24 -2.85 -24.45 -14.49
N GLU A 25 -3.49 -25.47 -13.97
CA GLU A 25 -3.11 -26.87 -14.19
C GLU A 25 -3.32 -27.31 -15.66
N GLU A 26 -4.51 -27.07 -16.21
CA GLU A 26 -4.92 -27.52 -17.55
C GLU A 26 -4.08 -26.88 -18.66
N PHE A 27 -3.89 -25.57 -18.59
CA PHE A 27 -3.12 -24.81 -19.60
C PHE A 27 -1.64 -24.67 -19.26
N ARG A 28 -1.16 -25.30 -18.17
CA ARG A 28 0.23 -25.23 -17.71
C ARG A 28 0.76 -23.80 -17.64
N ILE A 29 -0.01 -22.93 -17.00
CA ILE A 29 0.31 -21.50 -16.88
C ILE A 29 1.67 -21.32 -16.20
N THR A 30 2.51 -20.48 -16.76
CA THR A 30 3.86 -20.19 -16.24
C THR A 30 3.96 -18.85 -15.52
N LEU A 31 3.07 -17.92 -15.83
CA LEU A 31 2.99 -16.59 -15.20
C LEU A 31 1.57 -16.34 -14.70
N LEU A 32 1.44 -16.02 -13.41
CA LEU A 32 0.19 -15.62 -12.79
C LEU A 32 0.29 -14.17 -12.31
N THR A 33 -0.71 -13.36 -12.67
CA THR A 33 -0.90 -12.03 -12.07
C THR A 33 -2.17 -12.02 -11.24
N ALA A 34 -2.10 -11.57 -10.00
CA ALA A 34 -3.25 -11.51 -9.10
C ALA A 34 -3.06 -10.40 -8.06
N THR A 35 -4.14 -9.97 -7.40
CA THR A 35 -3.98 -9.24 -6.15
C THR A 35 -3.64 -10.20 -5.01
N PRO A 36 -3.01 -9.76 -3.92
CA PRO A 36 -2.76 -10.60 -2.74
C PRO A 36 -4.02 -11.29 -2.21
N THR A 37 -5.15 -10.59 -2.20
CA THR A 37 -6.46 -11.13 -1.76
C THR A 37 -6.91 -12.30 -2.65
N PHE A 38 -6.82 -12.16 -3.97
CA PHE A 38 -7.17 -13.26 -4.88
C PHE A 38 -6.21 -14.42 -4.76
N LEU A 39 -4.91 -14.13 -4.70
CA LEU A 39 -3.89 -15.16 -4.54
C LEU A 39 -4.11 -15.98 -3.26
N GLN A 40 -4.47 -15.35 -2.16
CA GLN A 40 -4.84 -16.05 -0.91
C GLN A 40 -6.03 -17.01 -1.12
N SER A 41 -7.04 -16.60 -1.90
CA SER A 41 -8.18 -17.45 -2.25
C SER A 41 -7.75 -18.67 -3.09
N TYR A 42 -6.87 -18.46 -4.06
CA TYR A 42 -6.34 -19.53 -4.91
C TYR A 42 -5.52 -20.53 -4.10
N MET A 43 -4.66 -20.06 -3.20
CA MET A 43 -3.88 -20.91 -2.30
C MET A 43 -4.73 -21.84 -1.44
N ARG A 44 -5.90 -21.39 -0.99
CA ARG A 44 -6.82 -22.22 -0.17
C ARG A 44 -7.45 -23.38 -0.95
N LYS A 45 -7.47 -23.29 -2.28
CA LYS A 45 -8.10 -24.28 -3.18
C LYS A 45 -7.09 -25.12 -3.95
N ALA A 46 -5.85 -24.66 -4.08
CA ALA A 46 -4.80 -25.32 -4.83
C ALA A 46 -4.10 -26.40 -4.00
N ARG A 47 -3.76 -27.52 -4.68
CA ARG A 47 -2.72 -28.44 -4.23
C ARG A 47 -1.39 -28.03 -4.87
N PRO A 48 -0.23 -28.29 -4.23
CA PRO A 48 1.08 -27.91 -4.74
C PRO A 48 1.33 -28.32 -6.20
N GLU A 49 0.90 -29.52 -6.59
CA GLU A 49 1.09 -30.08 -7.92
C GLU A 49 0.40 -29.27 -9.02
N GLN A 50 -0.74 -28.64 -8.69
CA GLN A 50 -1.51 -27.83 -9.64
C GLN A 50 -0.81 -26.52 -10.00
N PHE A 51 0.11 -26.04 -9.15
CA PHE A 51 0.93 -24.85 -9.39
C PHE A 51 2.34 -25.18 -9.89
N ALA A 52 2.66 -26.45 -10.14
CA ALA A 52 4.00 -26.89 -10.56
C ALA A 52 4.50 -26.26 -11.87
N SER A 53 3.60 -25.79 -12.73
CA SER A 53 3.96 -25.10 -13.97
C SER A 53 4.31 -23.63 -13.78
N LEU A 54 3.88 -23.01 -12.68
CA LEU A 54 4.16 -21.61 -12.40
C LEU A 54 5.68 -21.36 -12.23
N ARG A 55 6.17 -20.32 -12.83
CA ARG A 55 7.55 -19.83 -12.73
C ARG A 55 7.63 -18.42 -12.16
N LEU A 56 6.56 -17.64 -12.36
CA LEU A 56 6.49 -16.26 -11.95
C LEU A 56 5.08 -15.94 -11.45
N VAL A 57 5.02 -15.40 -10.24
CA VAL A 57 3.78 -14.90 -9.63
C VAL A 57 3.99 -13.44 -9.28
N ILE A 58 3.20 -12.57 -9.90
CA ILE A 58 3.28 -11.11 -9.69
C ILE A 58 2.01 -10.65 -9.00
N THR A 59 2.17 -9.91 -7.92
CA THR A 59 1.06 -9.26 -7.22
C THR A 59 1.20 -7.75 -7.28
N GLY A 60 0.05 -7.07 -7.28
CA GLY A 60 -0.03 -5.61 -7.26
C GLY A 60 -1.40 -5.13 -6.81
N ALA A 61 -1.62 -3.82 -6.85
CA ALA A 61 -2.84 -3.12 -6.44
C ALA A 61 -3.15 -3.15 -4.93
N GLU A 62 -2.57 -4.08 -4.17
CA GLU A 62 -2.71 -4.20 -2.72
C GLU A 62 -1.33 -4.50 -2.11
N ARG A 63 -1.17 -4.16 -0.84
CA ARG A 63 0.05 -4.49 -0.09
C ARG A 63 0.17 -6.00 0.12
N LEU A 64 1.29 -6.59 -0.26
CA LEU A 64 1.62 -7.98 0.05
C LEU A 64 2.03 -8.10 1.52
N ARG A 65 1.32 -8.94 2.29
CA ARG A 65 1.68 -9.23 3.67
C ARG A 65 2.82 -10.25 3.71
N PRO A 66 3.85 -10.03 4.56
CA PRO A 66 4.99 -10.97 4.67
C PRO A 66 4.56 -12.40 4.97
N GLU A 67 3.51 -12.60 5.78
CA GLU A 67 2.99 -13.92 6.16
C GLU A 67 2.42 -14.65 4.95
N LEU A 68 1.72 -13.93 4.05
CA LEU A 68 1.19 -14.51 2.81
C LEU A 68 2.33 -14.94 1.89
N SER A 69 3.36 -14.10 1.73
CA SER A 69 4.53 -14.41 0.92
C SER A 69 5.29 -15.62 1.46
N ALA A 70 5.52 -15.67 2.78
CA ALA A 70 6.18 -16.80 3.43
C ALA A 70 5.42 -18.11 3.25
N LYS A 71 4.10 -18.07 3.48
CA LYS A 71 3.23 -19.24 3.31
C LYS A 71 3.15 -19.73 1.86
N PHE A 72 3.11 -18.81 0.90
CA PHE A 72 3.12 -19.16 -0.52
C PHE A 72 4.42 -19.87 -0.90
N ARG A 73 5.55 -19.34 -0.46
CA ARG A 73 6.87 -19.95 -0.69
C ARG A 73 6.98 -21.33 -0.04
N GLU A 74 6.48 -21.49 1.18
CA GLU A 74 6.46 -22.79 1.87
C GLU A 74 5.66 -23.83 1.10
N LEU A 75 4.47 -23.48 0.59
CA LEU A 75 3.56 -24.40 -0.08
C LEU A 75 3.97 -24.74 -1.52
N PHE A 76 4.47 -23.75 -2.26
CA PHE A 76 4.67 -23.88 -3.72
C PHE A 76 6.13 -23.73 -4.17
N GLY A 77 7.05 -23.41 -3.26
CA GLY A 77 8.49 -23.24 -3.58
C GLY A 77 8.80 -22.02 -4.43
N LEU A 78 7.85 -21.09 -4.60
CA LEU A 78 7.97 -19.89 -5.43
C LEU A 78 7.88 -18.63 -4.60
N GLU A 79 8.57 -17.59 -5.03
CA GLU A 79 8.44 -16.26 -4.44
C GLU A 79 7.37 -15.43 -5.18
N ILE A 80 6.66 -14.61 -4.42
CA ILE A 80 5.74 -13.63 -4.97
C ILE A 80 6.53 -12.36 -5.27
N ILE A 81 6.40 -11.86 -6.48
CA ILE A 81 7.02 -10.62 -6.94
C ILE A 81 6.00 -9.49 -6.77
N GLU A 82 6.40 -8.40 -6.13
CA GLU A 82 5.56 -7.22 -6.00
C GLU A 82 5.79 -6.27 -7.16
N GLY A 83 4.71 -5.74 -7.71
CA GLY A 83 4.71 -4.64 -8.66
C GLY A 83 3.79 -3.51 -8.19
N TYR A 84 4.10 -2.30 -8.61
CA TYR A 84 3.31 -1.13 -8.29
C TYR A 84 2.90 -0.37 -9.54
N GLY A 85 1.70 0.19 -9.48
CA GLY A 85 1.20 1.10 -10.47
C GLY A 85 -0.23 1.52 -10.22
N CYS A 86 -0.71 2.44 -11.04
CA CYS A 86 -2.07 2.92 -11.02
C CYS A 86 -2.54 3.22 -12.46
N THR A 87 -3.82 3.46 -12.63
CA THR A 87 -4.44 3.73 -13.94
C THR A 87 -3.82 4.93 -14.63
N GLU A 88 -3.51 5.96 -13.87
CA GLU A 88 -2.88 7.20 -14.34
C GLU A 88 -1.45 7.01 -14.87
N LEU A 89 -0.85 5.86 -14.61
CA LEU A 89 0.53 5.49 -15.01
C LEU A 89 0.58 4.25 -15.93
N SER A 90 -0.52 3.86 -16.57
CA SER A 90 -0.69 2.97 -17.73
C SER A 90 -0.03 1.57 -17.69
N PRO A 91 -0.27 0.70 -16.78
CA PRO A 91 -0.56 0.80 -15.35
C PRO A 91 0.66 0.54 -14.46
N ILE A 92 1.82 0.05 -14.99
CA ILE A 92 2.96 -0.45 -14.19
C ILE A 92 4.11 0.54 -14.17
N VAL A 93 4.58 0.86 -12.98
CA VAL A 93 5.68 1.80 -12.71
C VAL A 93 6.96 1.07 -12.31
N THR A 94 6.82 0.19 -11.32
CA THR A 94 7.94 -0.56 -10.74
C THR A 94 7.59 -2.03 -10.64
N VAL A 95 8.61 -2.87 -10.68
CA VAL A 95 8.48 -4.33 -10.46
C VAL A 95 9.69 -4.78 -9.66
N ASN A 96 9.45 -5.58 -8.62
CA ASN A 96 10.51 -6.31 -7.94
C ASN A 96 11.04 -7.41 -8.88
N LEU A 97 12.26 -7.83 -8.68
CA LEU A 97 12.90 -8.82 -9.55
C LEU A 97 12.94 -10.19 -8.88
N CYS A 98 13.00 -11.25 -9.69
CA CYS A 98 13.15 -12.60 -9.16
C CYS A 98 14.48 -12.77 -8.41
N ASN A 99 14.48 -13.57 -7.36
CA ASN A 99 15.68 -13.87 -6.58
C ASN A 99 16.78 -14.59 -7.40
N SER A 100 16.40 -15.23 -8.52
CA SER A 100 17.34 -15.81 -9.48
C SER A 100 18.12 -14.79 -10.31
N ILE A 101 17.71 -13.50 -10.29
CA ILE A 101 18.40 -12.42 -10.99
C ILE A 101 19.38 -11.76 -10.04
N TYR A 102 20.63 -11.63 -10.49
CA TYR A 102 21.68 -10.91 -9.78
C TYR A 102 21.95 -9.59 -10.48
N LEU A 103 21.80 -8.48 -9.74
CA LEU A 103 22.18 -7.15 -10.19
C LEU A 103 23.36 -6.68 -9.34
N LEU A 104 24.44 -6.25 -9.99
CA LEU A 104 25.66 -5.74 -9.33
C LEU A 104 26.21 -6.69 -8.25
N GLY A 105 26.09 -8.01 -8.47
CA GLY A 105 26.56 -9.03 -7.53
C GLY A 105 25.67 -9.30 -6.32
N LYS A 106 24.45 -8.74 -6.27
CA LYS A 106 23.47 -8.98 -5.21
C LYS A 106 22.21 -9.64 -5.77
N HIS A 107 21.47 -10.34 -4.90
CA HIS A 107 20.13 -10.80 -5.25
C HIS A 107 19.25 -9.60 -5.57
N ALA A 108 18.49 -9.71 -6.66
CA ALA A 108 17.66 -8.61 -7.14
C ALA A 108 16.26 -8.58 -6.51
N HIS A 109 15.90 -9.57 -5.69
CA HIS A 109 14.63 -9.60 -4.96
C HIS A 109 14.78 -8.91 -3.61
N HIS A 110 14.06 -7.82 -3.42
CA HIS A 110 14.00 -7.08 -2.15
C HIS A 110 12.60 -7.17 -1.55
N PRO A 111 12.32 -8.14 -0.67
CA PRO A 111 11.01 -8.33 -0.05
C PRO A 111 10.51 -7.07 0.63
N GLY A 112 9.21 -6.77 0.46
CA GLY A 112 8.57 -5.56 1.00
C GLY A 112 8.82 -4.30 0.20
N SER A 113 9.67 -4.33 -0.85
CA SER A 113 9.75 -3.27 -1.84
C SER A 113 8.78 -3.52 -2.99
N ILE A 114 8.32 -2.46 -3.63
CA ILE A 114 7.59 -2.55 -4.90
C ILE A 114 8.55 -2.64 -6.11
N GLY A 115 9.84 -2.85 -5.85
CA GLY A 115 10.88 -3.03 -6.85
C GLY A 115 11.54 -1.74 -7.33
N ILE A 116 12.12 -1.82 -8.52
CA ILE A 116 12.78 -0.72 -9.20
C ILE A 116 11.93 -0.19 -10.37
N PRO A 117 12.09 1.08 -10.76
CA PRO A 117 11.39 1.65 -11.91
C PRO A 117 11.68 0.87 -13.21
N LEU A 118 10.66 0.70 -14.04
CA LEU A 118 10.83 0.13 -15.38
C LEU A 118 11.65 1.09 -16.27
N PRO A 119 12.34 0.57 -17.29
CA PRO A 119 13.12 1.39 -18.21
C PRO A 119 12.32 2.56 -18.80
N GLY A 120 12.91 3.76 -18.78
CA GLY A 120 12.26 4.98 -19.25
C GLY A 120 11.29 5.65 -18.26
N ILE A 121 11.19 5.13 -17.05
CA ILE A 121 10.41 5.71 -15.95
C ILE A 121 11.34 6.29 -14.91
N HIS A 122 11.06 7.51 -14.48
CA HIS A 122 11.75 8.17 -13.39
C HIS A 122 10.83 8.29 -12.19
N VAL A 123 11.26 7.74 -11.06
CA VAL A 123 10.58 7.83 -9.75
C VAL A 123 11.44 8.68 -8.84
N ARG A 124 10.83 9.67 -8.19
CA ARG A 124 11.48 10.46 -7.13
C ARG A 124 10.58 10.58 -5.92
N VAL A 125 11.20 10.88 -4.80
CA VAL A 125 10.51 11.17 -3.54
C VAL A 125 10.82 12.61 -3.15
N VAL A 126 9.78 13.39 -2.86
CA VAL A 126 9.93 14.82 -2.54
C VAL A 126 9.32 15.12 -1.17
N ASP A 127 9.86 16.15 -0.53
CA ASP A 127 9.24 16.74 0.66
C ASP A 127 7.88 17.33 0.29
N PRO A 128 6.81 17.01 1.03
CA PRO A 128 5.44 17.42 0.67
C PRO A 128 5.21 18.94 0.72
N ASP A 129 5.99 19.70 1.52
CA ASP A 129 5.80 21.14 1.70
C ASP A 129 6.66 21.95 0.73
N THR A 130 7.91 21.53 0.54
CA THR A 130 8.88 22.28 -0.26
C THR A 130 9.00 21.80 -1.69
N GLY A 131 8.55 20.56 -1.99
CA GLY A 131 8.73 19.91 -3.28
C GLY A 131 10.18 19.54 -3.60
N VAL A 132 11.10 19.72 -2.66
CA VAL A 132 12.52 19.38 -2.82
C VAL A 132 12.69 17.86 -2.81
N GLU A 133 13.47 17.34 -3.72
CA GLU A 133 13.77 15.90 -3.80
C GLU A 133 14.59 15.46 -2.58
N LEU A 134 14.16 14.34 -2.00
CA LEU A 134 14.78 13.77 -0.79
C LEU A 134 15.85 12.75 -1.17
N GLY A 135 16.89 12.67 -0.34
CA GLY A 135 17.92 11.64 -0.46
C GLY A 135 17.42 10.24 -0.06
N PRO A 136 18.28 9.22 -0.23
CA PRO A 136 17.94 7.83 0.08
C PRO A 136 17.37 7.64 1.49
N ASP A 137 16.48 6.66 1.60
CA ASP A 137 15.83 6.21 2.85
C ASP A 137 14.95 7.24 3.57
N ARG A 138 14.75 8.43 2.98
CA ARG A 138 13.87 9.46 3.53
C ARG A 138 12.46 9.32 2.95
N PRO A 139 11.42 9.16 3.80
CA PRO A 139 10.05 9.10 3.32
C PRO A 139 9.53 10.47 2.85
N GLY A 140 8.77 10.47 1.77
CA GLY A 140 8.12 11.66 1.22
C GLY A 140 7.13 11.30 0.12
N LEU A 141 6.56 12.30 -0.56
CA LEU A 141 5.62 12.09 -1.66
C LEU A 141 6.30 11.48 -2.88
N MET A 142 5.76 10.37 -3.36
CA MET A 142 6.24 9.72 -4.56
C MET A 142 5.69 10.40 -5.82
N GLN A 143 6.58 10.76 -6.71
CA GLN A 143 6.28 11.36 -8.00
C GLN A 143 6.91 10.55 -9.14
N VAL A 144 6.17 10.41 -10.23
CA VAL A 144 6.56 9.59 -11.39
C VAL A 144 6.52 10.39 -12.66
N LYS A 145 7.57 10.25 -13.47
CA LYS A 145 7.68 10.86 -14.81
C LYS A 145 8.07 9.79 -15.82
N GLY A 146 7.55 9.89 -17.03
CA GLY A 146 7.85 8.99 -18.16
C GLY A 146 6.72 8.93 -19.17
N GLY A 147 6.92 8.19 -20.24
CA GLY A 147 5.92 8.02 -21.30
C GLY A 147 4.64 7.31 -20.89
N ILE A 148 4.61 6.78 -19.67
CA ILE A 148 3.45 6.09 -19.08
C ILE A 148 2.46 7.02 -18.39
N VAL A 149 2.85 8.28 -18.12
CA VAL A 149 1.97 9.25 -17.45
C VAL A 149 0.79 9.57 -18.36
N MET A 150 -0.42 9.50 -17.81
CA MET A 150 -1.65 9.85 -18.53
C MET A 150 -1.60 11.28 -19.06
N LYS A 151 -2.42 11.58 -20.07
CA LYS A 151 -2.59 12.94 -20.57
C LYS A 151 -3.33 13.86 -19.60
N GLY A 152 -4.22 13.30 -18.80
CA GLY A 152 -5.03 13.99 -17.81
C GLY A 152 -6.37 13.30 -17.55
N TYR A 153 -7.11 13.84 -16.60
CA TYR A 153 -8.48 13.42 -16.33
C TYR A 153 -9.44 14.01 -17.34
N LEU A 154 -10.39 13.19 -17.81
CA LEU A 154 -11.37 13.60 -18.82
C LEU A 154 -12.24 14.73 -18.27
N ASN A 155 -12.30 15.84 -19.01
CA ASN A 155 -13.08 17.04 -18.66
C ASN A 155 -12.75 17.66 -17.29
N ASP A 156 -11.57 17.36 -16.72
CA ASP A 156 -11.12 17.91 -15.45
C ASP A 156 -9.67 18.41 -15.53
N PRO A 157 -9.46 19.55 -16.19
CA PRO A 157 -8.13 20.14 -16.32
C PRO A 157 -7.58 20.67 -14.98
N GLU A 158 -8.44 21.09 -14.07
CA GLU A 158 -8.04 21.58 -12.75
C GLU A 158 -7.41 20.46 -11.91
N GLN A 159 -8.09 19.31 -11.82
CA GLN A 159 -7.55 18.15 -11.11
C GLN A 159 -6.28 17.63 -11.82
N THR A 160 -6.26 17.65 -13.14
CA THR A 160 -5.05 17.29 -13.91
C THR A 160 -3.86 18.16 -13.52
N ALA A 161 -4.04 19.49 -13.49
CA ALA A 161 -2.97 20.43 -13.14
C ALA A 161 -2.52 20.30 -11.66
N ARG A 162 -3.39 19.83 -10.76
CA ARG A 162 -3.04 19.55 -9.36
C ARG A 162 -2.11 18.36 -9.22
N VAL A 163 -2.32 17.30 -10.02
CA VAL A 163 -1.58 16.04 -9.88
C VAL A 163 -0.42 15.90 -10.87
N ILE A 164 -0.42 16.63 -11.99
CA ILE A 164 0.68 16.60 -12.97
C ILE A 164 1.34 17.97 -13.00
N GLN A 165 2.58 18.03 -12.50
CA GLN A 165 3.37 19.25 -12.47
C GLN A 165 4.78 18.98 -13.02
N ASN A 166 5.24 19.81 -13.93
CA ASN A 166 6.57 19.68 -14.60
C ASN A 166 6.81 18.29 -15.22
N GLY A 167 5.72 17.64 -15.67
CA GLY A 167 5.74 16.29 -16.24
C GLY A 167 5.83 15.17 -15.22
N TYR A 168 5.78 15.46 -13.92
CA TYR A 168 5.66 14.48 -12.86
C TYR A 168 4.20 14.33 -12.42
N TYR A 169 3.74 13.11 -12.35
CA TYR A 169 2.48 12.75 -11.71
C TYR A 169 2.71 12.49 -10.21
N ASN A 170 1.97 13.17 -9.36
CA ASN A 170 1.95 12.93 -7.93
C ASN A 170 0.99 11.78 -7.63
N THR A 171 1.53 10.66 -7.16
CA THR A 171 0.75 9.44 -6.90
C THR A 171 -0.14 9.53 -5.68
N GLY A 172 0.13 10.48 -4.79
CA GLY A 172 -0.48 10.54 -3.46
C GLY A 172 0.03 9.45 -2.51
N ASP A 173 0.99 8.64 -2.92
CA ASP A 173 1.65 7.68 -2.05
C ASP A 173 2.87 8.31 -1.37
N VAL A 174 3.12 7.90 -0.14
CA VAL A 174 4.37 8.18 0.59
C VAL A 174 5.28 6.97 0.41
N ALA A 175 6.50 7.23 -0.06
CA ALA A 175 7.49 6.21 -0.32
C ALA A 175 8.88 6.66 0.14
N ARG A 176 9.80 5.71 0.24
CA ARG A 176 11.23 5.96 0.29
C ARG A 176 11.92 5.14 -0.80
N ILE A 177 13.06 5.62 -1.25
CA ILE A 177 13.93 4.92 -2.19
C ILE A 177 15.23 4.60 -1.45
N ASP A 178 15.67 3.36 -1.47
CA ASP A 178 16.94 3.00 -0.85
C ASP A 178 18.14 3.33 -1.75
N ARG A 179 19.36 3.06 -1.25
CA ARG A 179 20.60 3.36 -1.99
C ARG A 179 20.81 2.49 -3.21
N ASP A 180 20.13 1.35 -3.31
CA ASP A 180 20.18 0.44 -4.44
C ASP A 180 19.05 0.74 -5.46
N GLY A 181 18.19 1.77 -5.20
CA GLY A 181 17.12 2.24 -6.08
C GLY A 181 15.78 1.52 -5.90
N TYR A 182 15.63 0.67 -4.89
CA TYR A 182 14.36 0.02 -4.58
C TYR A 182 13.39 0.95 -3.87
N VAL A 183 12.14 0.92 -4.33
CA VAL A 183 11.07 1.78 -3.82
C VAL A 183 10.25 1.00 -2.79
N TYR A 184 9.98 1.64 -1.65
CA TYR A 184 9.16 1.09 -0.56
C TYR A 184 8.00 2.04 -0.28
N ILE A 185 6.76 1.57 -0.47
CA ILE A 185 5.57 2.32 -0.08
C ILE A 185 5.44 2.27 1.43
N THR A 186 5.36 3.42 2.06
CA THR A 186 5.15 3.55 3.51
C THR A 186 3.71 3.90 3.86
N GLY A 187 2.92 4.37 2.89
CA GLY A 187 1.47 4.63 3.04
C GLY A 187 0.94 5.61 2.00
N ARG A 188 -0.24 6.17 2.27
CA ARG A 188 -0.89 7.19 1.48
C ARG A 188 -0.73 8.57 2.14
N ALA A 189 -0.50 9.63 1.38
CA ALA A 189 -0.38 10.99 1.92
C ALA A 189 -1.62 11.40 2.75
N SER A 190 -2.81 11.00 2.30
CA SER A 190 -4.05 11.20 3.06
C SER A 190 -4.15 10.37 4.35
N ARG A 191 -3.20 9.48 4.59
CA ARG A 191 -3.09 8.60 5.76
C ARG A 191 -1.86 8.91 6.62
N PHE A 192 -1.38 10.14 6.52
CA PHE A 192 -0.31 10.68 7.36
C PHE A 192 -0.74 11.99 7.98
N SER A 193 -0.19 12.25 9.16
CA SER A 193 -0.18 13.58 9.78
C SER A 193 1.24 14.06 9.93
N LYS A 194 1.49 15.34 9.65
CA LYS A 194 2.79 15.96 9.88
C LYS A 194 2.81 16.61 11.25
N ILE A 195 3.42 15.92 12.22
CA ILE A 195 3.45 16.31 13.64
C ILE A 195 4.87 16.68 14.02
N GLY A 196 5.12 17.94 14.37
CA GLY A 196 6.46 18.39 14.74
C GLY A 196 7.52 18.18 13.65
N GLY A 197 7.11 18.17 12.38
CA GLY A 197 7.99 17.92 11.24
C GLY A 197 8.13 16.44 10.84
N GLU A 198 7.61 15.51 11.64
CA GLU A 198 7.65 14.07 11.33
C GLU A 198 6.36 13.59 10.64
N MET A 199 6.50 12.70 9.67
CA MET A 199 5.39 12.04 8.98
C MET A 199 4.91 10.84 9.79
N VAL A 200 3.74 10.97 10.41
CA VAL A 200 3.14 9.96 11.29
C VAL A 200 2.10 9.14 10.53
N PRO A 201 2.33 7.86 10.28
CA PRO A 201 1.44 7.02 9.47
C PRO A 201 0.24 6.54 10.30
N HIS A 202 -0.98 6.89 9.89
CA HIS A 202 -2.23 6.51 10.56
C HIS A 202 -2.44 4.99 10.61
N GLU A 203 -2.14 4.29 9.52
CA GLU A 203 -2.36 2.85 9.42
C GLU A 203 -1.51 2.04 10.40
N LEU A 204 -0.27 2.48 10.68
CA LEU A 204 0.57 1.82 11.67
C LEU A 204 0.01 1.97 13.09
N ILE A 205 -0.59 3.11 13.37
CA ILE A 205 -1.23 3.36 14.68
C ILE A 205 -2.50 2.51 14.80
N GLU A 206 -3.33 2.48 13.75
CA GLU A 206 -4.53 1.63 13.71
C GLU A 206 -4.16 0.15 13.91
N GLN A 207 -3.12 -0.33 13.22
CA GLN A 207 -2.63 -1.70 13.39
C GLN A 207 -2.12 -1.95 14.80
N ALA A 208 -1.34 -1.03 15.35
CA ALA A 208 -0.82 -1.17 16.73
C ALA A 208 -1.95 -1.22 17.77
N ILE A 209 -3.03 -0.48 17.57
CA ILE A 209 -4.23 -0.52 18.40
C ILE A 209 -4.97 -1.86 18.23
N ALA A 210 -5.18 -2.31 17.00
CA ALA A 210 -5.82 -3.59 16.71
C ALA A 210 -5.07 -4.76 17.35
N ASP A 211 -3.74 -4.78 17.24
CA ASP A 211 -2.89 -5.80 17.86
C ASP A 211 -2.96 -5.77 19.40
N GLU A 212 -3.02 -4.57 20.00
CA GLU A 212 -3.14 -4.43 21.48
C GLU A 212 -4.49 -4.96 21.97
N ARG A 213 -5.54 -4.76 21.21
CA ARG A 213 -6.88 -5.23 21.53
C ARG A 213 -7.15 -6.68 21.12
N GLY A 214 -6.24 -7.31 20.34
CA GLY A 214 -6.43 -8.67 19.83
C GLY A 214 -7.62 -8.79 18.86
N ARG A 215 -7.91 -7.73 18.08
CA ARG A 215 -9.04 -7.68 17.14
C ARG A 215 -8.57 -7.67 15.70
N GLU A 216 -9.20 -8.52 14.86
CA GLU A 216 -8.94 -8.56 13.42
C GLU A 216 -9.83 -7.59 12.64
N GLU A 217 -11.02 -7.28 13.16
CA GLU A 217 -11.94 -6.35 12.55
C GLU A 217 -11.50 -4.90 12.78
N ARG A 218 -11.83 -4.03 11.83
CA ARG A 218 -11.52 -2.61 11.94
C ARG A 218 -12.46 -1.93 12.93
N GLU A 219 -11.97 -1.64 14.11
CA GLU A 219 -12.69 -0.93 15.17
C GLU A 219 -12.31 0.54 15.27
N VAL A 220 -11.17 0.92 14.66
CA VAL A 220 -10.60 2.27 14.77
C VAL A 220 -10.26 2.88 13.42
N ALA A 221 -10.26 4.20 13.37
CA ALA A 221 -9.73 4.99 12.27
C ALA A 221 -8.98 6.21 12.82
N VAL A 222 -7.78 6.47 12.30
CA VAL A 222 -6.95 7.61 12.69
C VAL A 222 -7.04 8.70 11.63
N ALA A 223 -7.17 9.94 12.07
CA ALA A 223 -7.09 11.13 11.22
C ALA A 223 -6.20 12.19 11.88
N GLY A 224 -5.69 13.11 11.07
CA GLY A 224 -5.02 14.30 11.55
C GLY A 224 -5.98 15.46 11.66
N ARG A 225 -5.80 16.32 12.67
CA ARG A 225 -6.41 17.65 12.74
C ARG A 225 -5.36 18.72 12.95
N SER A 226 -5.68 19.92 12.56
CA SER A 226 -4.79 21.08 12.72
C SER A 226 -4.43 21.37 14.19
N ASP A 227 -3.15 21.61 14.47
CA ASP A 227 -2.64 21.97 15.80
C ASP A 227 -1.66 23.16 15.66
N PRO A 228 -1.92 24.32 16.32
CA PRO A 228 -1.11 25.52 16.16
C PRO A 228 0.35 25.38 16.61
N LYS A 229 0.66 24.41 17.49
CA LYS A 229 2.00 24.22 18.03
C LYS A 229 2.83 23.20 17.29
N ARG A 230 2.18 22.18 16.68
CA ARG A 230 2.84 21.01 16.11
C ARG A 230 2.53 20.80 14.64
N GLY A 231 1.74 21.69 14.02
CA GLY A 231 1.21 21.51 12.66
C GLY A 231 -0.06 20.68 12.67
N GLU A 232 0.04 19.41 13.04
CA GLU A 232 -1.11 18.52 13.21
C GLU A 232 -1.02 17.76 14.53
N ARG A 233 -2.15 17.18 14.93
CA ARG A 233 -2.27 16.17 16.00
C ARG A 233 -3.18 15.05 15.56
N LEU A 234 -3.00 13.85 16.13
CA LEU A 234 -3.82 12.71 15.84
C LEU A 234 -5.17 12.78 16.53
N VAL A 235 -6.20 12.27 15.86
CA VAL A 235 -7.51 11.93 16.42
C VAL A 235 -7.78 10.48 16.09
N VAL A 236 -8.17 9.70 17.08
CA VAL A 236 -8.54 8.29 16.94
C VAL A 236 -10.04 8.13 17.10
N PHE A 237 -10.73 7.81 16.04
CA PHE A 237 -12.15 7.43 16.07
C PHE A 237 -12.26 5.94 16.38
N TYR A 238 -13.18 5.57 17.26
CA TYR A 238 -13.44 4.17 17.62
C TYR A 238 -14.92 3.87 17.77
N THR A 239 -15.31 2.62 17.68
CA THR A 239 -16.72 2.21 17.70
C THR A 239 -17.10 1.32 18.89
N PRO A 240 -16.24 0.44 19.46
CA PRO A 240 -16.65 -0.44 20.53
C PRO A 240 -17.00 0.29 21.84
N GLU A 241 -17.97 -0.26 22.57
CA GLU A 241 -18.34 0.27 23.89
C GLU A 241 -17.31 -0.08 24.97
N ASP A 242 -16.63 -1.21 24.80
CA ASP A 242 -15.58 -1.72 25.68
C ASP A 242 -14.19 -1.14 25.37
N PHE A 243 -14.15 -0.01 24.67
CA PHE A 243 -12.88 0.63 24.29
C PHE A 243 -12.43 1.59 25.39
N GLU A 244 -11.25 1.34 25.95
CA GLU A 244 -10.66 2.16 27.01
C GLU A 244 -9.42 2.90 26.48
N PRO A 245 -9.50 4.21 26.15
CA PRO A 245 -8.41 4.98 25.59
C PRO A 245 -7.13 4.94 26.41
N GLU A 246 -7.22 5.05 27.73
CA GLU A 246 -6.06 5.04 28.65
C GLU A 246 -5.29 3.71 28.55
N ALA A 247 -6.00 2.59 28.58
CA ALA A 247 -5.40 1.26 28.46
C ALA A 247 -4.72 1.06 27.11
N VAL A 248 -5.35 1.54 26.02
CA VAL A 248 -4.78 1.51 24.67
C VAL A 248 -3.50 2.35 24.57
N VAL A 249 -3.51 3.58 25.10
CA VAL A 249 -2.33 4.46 25.11
C VAL A 249 -1.17 3.81 25.87
N ASP A 250 -1.43 3.18 27.01
CA ASP A 250 -0.40 2.47 27.77
C ASP A 250 0.13 1.24 27.00
N GLY A 251 -0.73 0.54 26.26
CA GLY A 251 -0.34 -0.52 25.33
C GLY A 251 0.58 -0.03 24.23
N LEU A 252 0.25 1.08 23.59
CA LEU A 252 1.09 1.69 22.55
C LEU A 252 2.48 2.11 23.08
N ARG A 253 2.54 2.64 24.33
CA ARG A 253 3.82 2.95 24.99
C ARG A 253 4.68 1.71 25.21
N ARG A 254 4.08 0.59 25.63
CA ARG A 254 4.79 -0.70 25.80
C ARG A 254 5.36 -1.22 24.47
N LYS A 255 4.71 -0.96 23.34
CA LYS A 255 5.18 -1.30 21.98
C LYS A 255 6.33 -0.45 21.50
N LYS A 256 6.82 0.52 22.30
CA LYS A 256 7.95 1.43 21.98
C LYS A 256 7.75 2.23 20.69
N LEU A 257 6.52 2.59 20.36
CA LEU A 257 6.27 3.55 19.28
C LEU A 257 6.89 4.91 19.62
N PRO A 258 7.33 5.69 18.63
CA PRO A 258 7.80 7.06 18.85
C PRO A 258 6.75 7.87 19.61
N ASN A 259 7.16 8.69 20.57
CA ASN A 259 6.21 9.45 21.41
C ASN A 259 5.24 10.35 20.61
N LEU A 260 5.69 10.85 19.46
CA LEU A 260 4.86 11.66 18.56
C LEU A 260 3.76 10.87 17.87
N TRP A 261 3.88 9.55 17.82
CA TRP A 261 2.90 8.64 17.20
C TRP A 261 1.83 8.16 18.18
N ILE A 262 2.01 8.45 19.46
CA ILE A 262 1.08 8.02 20.51
C ILE A 262 0.04 9.12 20.75
N PRO A 263 -1.24 8.89 20.38
CA PRO A 263 -2.32 9.80 20.69
C PRO A 263 -2.49 9.94 22.21
N LYS A 264 -3.02 11.05 22.66
CA LYS A 264 -3.39 11.19 24.05
C LYS A 264 -4.81 10.63 24.29
N PRO A 265 -5.18 10.23 25.52
CA PRO A 265 -6.52 9.74 25.80
C PRO A 265 -7.64 10.70 25.38
N GLU A 266 -7.42 12.02 25.50
CA GLU A 266 -8.37 13.04 25.07
C GLU A 266 -8.56 13.14 23.53
N ASP A 267 -7.69 12.51 22.75
CA ASP A 267 -7.77 12.49 21.30
C ASP A 267 -8.59 11.32 20.74
N PHE A 268 -9.13 10.48 21.63
CA PHE A 268 -9.99 9.37 21.26
C PHE A 268 -11.46 9.80 21.29
N VAL A 269 -12.17 9.55 20.20
CA VAL A 269 -13.55 9.96 19.99
C VAL A 269 -14.39 8.77 19.57
N ARG A 270 -15.42 8.49 20.35
CA ARG A 270 -16.35 7.42 20.02
C ARG A 270 -17.32 7.84 18.92
N LEU A 271 -17.54 6.94 17.98
CA LEU A 271 -18.58 7.05 16.96
C LEU A 271 -19.49 5.82 17.02
N ASP A 272 -20.75 5.97 16.62
CA ASP A 272 -21.67 4.83 16.47
C ASP A 272 -21.19 3.88 15.36
N ARG A 273 -20.60 4.45 14.32
CA ARG A 273 -20.00 3.71 13.19
C ARG A 273 -18.89 4.52 12.52
N LEU A 274 -17.86 3.83 12.02
CA LEU A 274 -16.85 4.48 11.19
C LEU A 274 -17.47 4.91 9.84
N PRO A 275 -17.11 6.09 9.31
CA PRO A 275 -17.57 6.51 8.01
C PRO A 275 -16.92 5.65 6.91
N LEU A 276 -17.76 5.00 6.09
CA LEU A 276 -17.34 4.13 4.99
C LEU A 276 -17.96 4.62 3.69
N LEU A 277 -17.20 4.49 2.60
CA LEU A 277 -17.70 4.64 1.24
C LEU A 277 -18.57 3.43 0.87
N GLY A 278 -19.36 3.54 -0.20
CA GLY A 278 -20.17 2.44 -0.73
C GLY A 278 -19.36 1.18 -1.12
N SER A 279 -18.05 1.32 -1.28
CA SER A 279 -17.10 0.21 -1.51
C SER A 279 -16.64 -0.51 -0.24
N GLY A 280 -17.08 -0.09 0.96
CA GLY A 280 -16.61 -0.60 2.24
C GLY A 280 -15.26 -0.05 2.73
N LYS A 281 -14.62 0.84 1.97
CA LYS A 281 -13.39 1.53 2.37
C LYS A 281 -13.73 2.72 3.27
N LEU A 282 -12.76 3.12 4.14
CA LEU A 282 -12.91 4.35 4.95
C LEU A 282 -13.12 5.57 4.07
N ASP A 283 -14.09 6.40 4.43
CA ASP A 283 -14.26 7.75 3.90
C ASP A 283 -13.30 8.71 4.61
N LEU A 284 -12.11 8.86 4.04
CA LEU A 284 -11.04 9.68 4.61
C LEU A 284 -11.39 11.17 4.64
N ALA A 285 -12.17 11.64 3.66
CA ALA A 285 -12.62 13.03 3.60
C ALA A 285 -13.55 13.33 4.78
N LYS A 286 -14.50 12.43 5.03
CA LYS A 286 -15.41 12.55 6.17
C LYS A 286 -14.70 12.41 7.51
N LEU A 287 -13.71 11.51 7.63
CA LEU A 287 -12.90 11.39 8.84
C LEU A 287 -12.12 12.66 9.13
N LYS A 288 -11.49 13.28 8.11
CA LYS A 288 -10.77 14.53 8.28
C LYS A 288 -11.70 15.67 8.69
N GLN A 289 -12.87 15.77 8.05
CA GLN A 289 -13.88 16.75 8.43
C GLN A 289 -14.28 16.59 9.90
N LEU A 290 -14.60 15.37 10.35
CA LEU A 290 -14.95 15.11 11.75
C LEU A 290 -13.82 15.46 12.71
N ALA A 291 -12.57 15.19 12.34
CA ALA A 291 -11.42 15.54 13.17
C ALA A 291 -11.25 17.06 13.33
N GLU A 292 -11.45 17.84 12.28
CA GLU A 292 -11.38 19.30 12.32
C GLU A 292 -12.56 19.92 13.10
N GLU A 293 -13.75 19.30 13.08
CA GLU A 293 -14.94 19.77 13.84
C GLU A 293 -14.76 19.63 15.37
N LEU A 294 -13.76 18.88 15.85
CA LEU A 294 -13.42 18.74 17.28
C LEU A 294 -12.49 19.85 17.78
N ALA A 295 -12.16 20.83 16.95
CA ALA A 295 -11.22 21.92 17.26
C ALA A 295 -11.82 23.01 18.16
#